data_8e364639751acb170058f6766d73a61c
#
_entry.id   8e364639751acb170058f6766d73a61c
#
_cell.length_a   1.000
_cell.length_b   1.000
_cell.length_c   1.000
_cell.angle_alpha   90.00
_cell.angle_beta   90.00
_cell.angle_gamma   90.00
#
_symmetry.space_group_name_H-M   'P 1'
#
loop_
_entity.id
_entity.type
_entity.pdbx_description
1 polymer ?
#
loop_
_entity_poly.entity_id
_entity_poly.type
_entity_poly.pdbx_seq_one_letter_code
_entity_poly.pdbx_strand_id
1 'polypeptide(L)'
;LAVVFTTLAPLTNGAQWWVRGWDFPRLHIACVAVIAAILGFMLINTWTQIVAVLMICCALYQAVRIFPYSPMAKTELALTPDAPAEERVSLLSINVLMENTEHEKLRQLIDREDPDVLFLMETDAVWASALEEQLARYETVVLHPLVNHYGIIFATRLPARQAETVFLSDDETPTVLAELEGPSGAFFFVGLHPRPPVPGNDTEARDAQIKRAALLADRTYLPVVAMGDFNDVAWSWTAERFKEYGGFRDPRVGRGMLPSFDANSWLMRFPIDQLYLTEGLDLVSFDRLEHIGSDHFPMKAVIAVSPGE
;
A
#
# COMPACT_ATOMS: atom_id res chain seq x y z
N LEU A 1 -28.18 -5.28 13.01
CA LEU A 1 -27.37 -4.37 13.86
C LEU A 1 -25.88 -4.46 13.53
N ALA A 2 -25.28 -5.67 13.40
CA ALA A 2 -23.85 -5.81 13.10
C ALA A 2 -23.42 -5.04 11.83
N VAL A 3 -24.11 -5.22 10.70
CA VAL A 3 -23.83 -4.51 9.43
C VAL A 3 -23.87 -2.99 9.59
N VAL A 4 -24.83 -2.48 10.34
CA VAL A 4 -24.95 -1.03 10.62
C VAL A 4 -23.75 -0.57 11.45
N PHE A 5 -23.41 -1.30 12.51
CA PHE A 5 -22.26 -0.99 13.36
C PHE A 5 -20.96 -0.98 12.55
N THR A 6 -20.68 -2.04 11.79
CA THR A 6 -19.45 -2.15 10.97
C THR A 6 -19.38 -1.11 9.84
N THR A 7 -20.53 -0.59 9.40
CA THR A 7 -20.60 0.51 8.43
C THR A 7 -20.35 1.87 9.08
N LEU A 8 -20.87 2.11 10.29
CA LEU A 8 -20.81 3.41 10.95
C LEU A 8 -19.53 3.60 11.79
N ALA A 9 -18.96 2.54 12.35
CA ALA A 9 -17.78 2.64 13.20
C ALA A 9 -16.61 3.40 12.54
N PRO A 10 -16.21 3.12 11.28
CA PRO A 10 -15.13 3.87 10.63
C PRO A 10 -15.42 5.35 10.42
N LEU A 11 -16.68 5.77 10.41
CA LEU A 11 -17.04 7.19 10.24
C LEU A 11 -16.63 8.06 11.45
N THR A 12 -16.37 7.46 12.58
CA THR A 12 -15.90 8.20 13.77
C THR A 12 -14.45 8.67 13.63
N ASN A 13 -13.71 8.10 12.66
CA ASN A 13 -12.27 8.30 12.46
C ASN A 13 -11.44 8.04 13.75
N GLY A 14 -11.99 7.25 14.67
CA GLY A 14 -11.31 6.86 15.91
C GLY A 14 -10.07 6.02 15.63
N ALA A 15 -9.03 6.19 16.43
CA ALA A 15 -7.77 5.47 16.27
C ALA A 15 -7.81 4.02 16.77
N GLN A 16 -8.92 3.60 17.43
CA GLN A 16 -9.03 2.26 17.97
C GLN A 16 -8.96 1.21 16.87
N TRP A 17 -8.15 0.15 17.09
CA TRP A 17 -7.95 -0.92 16.13
C TRP A 17 -9.28 -1.53 15.63
N TRP A 18 -10.25 -1.72 16.53
CA TRP A 18 -11.57 -2.28 16.20
C TRP A 18 -12.48 -1.33 15.40
N VAL A 19 -12.19 -0.04 15.38
CA VAL A 19 -12.83 0.94 14.49
C VAL A 19 -12.24 0.83 13.10
N ARG A 20 -10.90 0.93 13.00
CA ARG A 20 -10.16 0.91 11.74
C ARG A 20 -10.22 -0.43 11.03
N GLY A 21 -10.29 -1.53 11.77
CA GLY A 21 -10.40 -2.87 11.19
C GLY A 21 -11.63 -3.05 10.30
N TRP A 22 -12.70 -2.26 10.47
CA TRP A 22 -13.89 -2.33 9.61
C TRP A 22 -13.72 -1.63 8.25
N ASP A 23 -12.65 -0.90 8.03
CA ASP A 23 -12.32 -0.40 6.69
C ASP A 23 -11.91 -1.54 5.73
N PHE A 24 -11.30 -2.60 6.23
CA PHE A 24 -10.81 -3.71 5.42
C PHE A 24 -11.93 -4.47 4.71
N PRO A 25 -12.93 -5.06 5.38
CA PRO A 25 -13.92 -5.93 4.75
C PRO A 25 -15.09 -5.17 4.09
N ARG A 26 -14.92 -3.95 3.57
CA ARG A 26 -16.01 -3.16 2.99
C ARG A 26 -16.80 -3.90 1.91
N LEU A 27 -16.11 -4.63 1.02
CA LEU A 27 -16.77 -5.44 -0.02
C LEU A 27 -17.63 -6.56 0.60
N HIS A 28 -17.10 -7.23 1.62
CA HIS A 28 -17.82 -8.30 2.33
C HIS A 28 -19.04 -7.75 3.06
N ILE A 29 -18.90 -6.60 3.73
CA ILE A 29 -20.02 -5.91 4.40
C ILE A 29 -21.08 -5.53 3.38
N ALA A 30 -20.71 -5.02 2.21
CA ALA A 30 -21.63 -4.70 1.13
C ALA A 30 -22.41 -5.94 0.66
N CYS A 31 -21.71 -7.06 0.41
CA CYS A 31 -22.33 -8.32 0.01
C CYS A 31 -23.32 -8.84 1.07
N VAL A 32 -22.92 -8.85 2.35
CA VAL A 32 -23.81 -9.28 3.45
C VAL A 32 -25.00 -8.35 3.56
N ALA A 33 -24.83 -7.04 3.40
CA ALA A 33 -25.91 -6.07 3.42
C ALA A 33 -26.93 -6.30 2.29
N VAL A 34 -26.44 -6.56 1.06
CA VAL A 34 -27.30 -6.89 -0.09
C VAL A 34 -28.11 -8.16 0.15
N ILE A 35 -27.45 -9.24 0.60
CA ILE A 35 -28.13 -10.49 0.92
C ILE A 35 -29.19 -10.27 2.00
N ALA A 36 -28.87 -9.56 3.07
CA ALA A 36 -29.80 -9.26 4.15
C ALA A 36 -30.99 -8.41 3.66
N ALA A 37 -30.77 -7.47 2.74
CA ALA A 37 -31.83 -6.67 2.13
C ALA A 37 -32.80 -7.54 1.30
N ILE A 38 -32.24 -8.42 0.45
CA ILE A 38 -33.05 -9.36 -0.36
C ILE A 38 -33.93 -10.23 0.53
N LEU A 39 -33.35 -10.86 1.56
CA LEU A 39 -34.08 -11.68 2.51
C LEU A 39 -35.15 -10.89 3.27
N GLY A 40 -34.84 -9.64 3.65
CA GLY A 40 -35.78 -8.75 4.33
C GLY A 40 -37.01 -8.38 3.49
N PHE A 41 -36.84 -8.21 2.18
CA PHE A 41 -37.94 -7.96 1.25
C PHE A 41 -38.80 -9.22 0.93
N MET A 42 -38.19 -10.40 1.03
CA MET A 42 -38.95 -11.67 0.87
C MET A 42 -39.94 -11.91 2.03
N LEU A 43 -39.69 -11.30 3.18
CA LEU A 43 -40.56 -11.39 4.34
C LEU A 43 -41.58 -10.24 4.31
N ILE A 44 -42.88 -10.59 4.23
CA ILE A 44 -43.98 -9.61 4.10
C ILE A 44 -44.30 -9.02 5.50
N ASN A 45 -43.41 -8.22 6.04
CA ASN A 45 -43.55 -7.55 7.33
C ASN A 45 -42.93 -6.17 7.28
N THR A 46 -43.59 -5.16 7.79
CA THR A 46 -43.14 -3.76 7.78
C THR A 46 -41.76 -3.59 8.41
N TRP A 47 -41.48 -4.27 9.52
CA TRP A 47 -40.17 -4.16 10.20
C TRP A 47 -39.03 -4.74 9.38
N THR A 48 -39.24 -5.87 8.70
CA THR A 48 -38.25 -6.48 7.83
C THR A 48 -37.98 -5.63 6.61
N GLN A 49 -38.97 -4.96 6.06
CA GLN A 49 -38.82 -4.00 4.95
C GLN A 49 -38.03 -2.76 5.38
N ILE A 50 -38.27 -2.21 6.56
CA ILE A 50 -37.46 -1.10 7.13
C ILE A 50 -35.99 -1.53 7.27
N VAL A 51 -35.75 -2.71 7.84
CA VAL A 51 -34.40 -3.26 7.94
C VAL A 51 -33.77 -3.46 6.58
N ALA A 52 -34.51 -3.97 5.59
CA ALA A 52 -34.02 -4.15 4.22
C ALA A 52 -33.58 -2.83 3.57
N VAL A 53 -34.37 -1.77 3.74
CA VAL A 53 -34.00 -0.41 3.27
C VAL A 53 -32.71 0.07 3.96
N LEU A 54 -32.58 -0.14 5.27
CA LEU A 54 -31.35 0.23 6.01
C LEU A 54 -30.14 -0.55 5.49
N MET A 55 -30.29 -1.84 5.18
CA MET A 55 -29.22 -2.66 4.58
C MET A 55 -28.82 -2.15 3.19
N ILE A 56 -29.78 -1.71 2.36
CA ILE A 56 -29.47 -1.06 1.09
C ILE A 56 -28.65 0.21 1.30
N CYS A 57 -29.01 1.05 2.26
CA CYS A 57 -28.24 2.24 2.58
C CYS A 57 -26.80 1.91 2.99
N CYS A 58 -26.61 0.88 3.82
CA CYS A 58 -25.29 0.39 4.18
C CYS A 58 -24.51 -0.12 2.95
N ALA A 59 -25.14 -0.93 2.10
CA ALA A 59 -24.51 -1.44 0.89
C ALA A 59 -24.08 -0.32 -0.07
N LEU A 60 -24.95 0.67 -0.29
CA LEU A 60 -24.66 1.83 -1.13
C LEU A 60 -23.51 2.65 -0.56
N TYR A 61 -23.47 2.88 0.75
CA TYR A 61 -22.35 3.56 1.38
C TYR A 61 -21.03 2.82 1.14
N GLN A 62 -21.00 1.50 1.37
CA GLN A 62 -19.79 0.70 1.13
C GLN A 62 -19.39 0.75 -0.36
N ALA A 63 -20.36 0.63 -1.27
CA ALA A 63 -20.12 0.72 -2.70
C ALA A 63 -19.49 2.07 -3.09
N VAL A 64 -20.01 3.20 -2.57
CA VAL A 64 -19.46 4.53 -2.82
C VAL A 64 -17.99 4.62 -2.37
N ARG A 65 -17.65 4.04 -1.20
CA ARG A 65 -16.29 4.07 -0.67
C ARG A 65 -15.28 3.27 -1.51
N ILE A 66 -15.69 2.14 -2.10
CA ILE A 66 -14.80 1.30 -2.91
C ILE A 66 -14.92 1.57 -4.41
N PHE A 67 -15.93 2.30 -4.86
CA PHE A 67 -16.17 2.58 -6.28
C PHE A 67 -14.97 3.22 -7.00
N PRO A 68 -14.19 4.15 -6.40
CA PRO A 68 -13.00 4.70 -7.03
C PRO A 68 -11.99 3.64 -7.50
N TYR A 69 -11.95 2.50 -6.84
CA TYR A 69 -11.09 1.36 -7.16
C TYR A 69 -11.76 0.33 -8.10
N SER A 70 -12.77 0.74 -8.82
CA SER A 70 -13.38 -0.06 -9.89
C SER A 70 -12.89 0.43 -11.27
N PRO A 71 -12.86 -0.46 -12.28
CA PRO A 71 -12.52 -0.06 -13.66
C PRO A 71 -13.52 0.92 -14.30
N MET A 72 -14.66 1.18 -13.63
CA MET A 72 -15.68 2.14 -14.08
C MET A 72 -15.43 3.57 -13.58
N ALA A 73 -14.54 3.76 -12.62
CA ALA A 73 -14.22 5.08 -12.09
C ALA A 73 -13.21 5.80 -12.99
N LYS A 74 -13.18 7.14 -12.89
CA LYS A 74 -12.17 7.95 -13.58
C LYS A 74 -10.80 7.72 -12.92
N THR A 75 -9.77 7.54 -13.74
CA THR A 75 -8.39 7.38 -13.27
C THR A 75 -7.83 8.69 -12.68
N GLU A 76 -7.06 8.60 -11.62
CA GLU A 76 -6.30 9.73 -11.05
C GLU A 76 -4.99 9.98 -11.81
N LEU A 77 -4.33 8.91 -12.27
CA LEU A 77 -3.08 8.94 -13.04
C LEU A 77 -3.33 8.40 -14.43
N ALA A 78 -2.75 9.02 -15.46
CA ALA A 78 -2.64 8.38 -16.77
C ALA A 78 -1.51 7.34 -16.73
N LEU A 79 -1.62 6.30 -17.54
CA LEU A 79 -0.47 5.44 -17.86
C LEU A 79 0.28 6.03 -19.06
N THR A 80 1.59 5.99 -18.99
CA THR A 80 2.52 6.42 -20.04
C THR A 80 3.35 5.22 -20.52
N PRO A 81 2.72 4.18 -21.12
CA PRO A 81 3.42 2.96 -21.51
C PRO A 81 4.47 3.20 -22.60
N ASP A 82 4.35 4.32 -23.31
CA ASP A 82 5.25 4.73 -24.40
C ASP A 82 6.46 5.55 -23.92
N ALA A 83 6.62 5.76 -22.59
CA ALA A 83 7.83 6.39 -22.06
C ALA A 83 9.08 5.63 -22.55
N PRO A 84 10.16 6.33 -22.99
CA PRO A 84 11.37 5.68 -23.47
C PRO A 84 11.93 4.68 -22.45
N ALA A 85 12.41 3.53 -22.91
CA ALA A 85 12.88 2.47 -22.01
C ALA A 85 14.06 2.93 -21.13
N GLU A 86 14.91 3.79 -21.69
CA GLU A 86 16.08 4.41 -21.04
C GLU A 86 15.71 5.43 -19.95
N GLU A 87 14.48 5.91 -19.93
CA GLU A 87 13.97 6.87 -18.94
C GLU A 87 13.22 6.19 -17.78
N ARG A 88 12.99 4.88 -17.90
CA ARG A 88 12.20 4.12 -16.92
C ARG A 88 13.02 3.76 -15.68
N VAL A 89 12.34 3.78 -14.55
CA VAL A 89 12.85 3.30 -13.27
C VAL A 89 11.89 2.23 -12.75
N SER A 90 12.40 1.04 -12.51
CA SER A 90 11.66 -0.10 -11.96
C SER A 90 11.81 -0.16 -10.44
N LEU A 91 10.67 -0.25 -9.73
CA LEU A 91 10.61 -0.36 -8.28
C LEU A 91 9.94 -1.69 -7.91
N LEU A 92 10.54 -2.42 -6.99
CA LEU A 92 9.98 -3.66 -6.45
C LEU A 92 9.85 -3.54 -4.93
N SER A 93 8.63 -3.65 -4.42
CA SER A 93 8.31 -3.59 -2.99
C SER A 93 7.69 -4.90 -2.53
N ILE A 94 8.19 -5.46 -1.44
CA ILE A 94 7.77 -6.76 -0.94
C ILE A 94 7.78 -6.79 0.59
N ASN A 95 6.65 -7.09 1.21
CA ASN A 95 6.64 -7.64 2.55
C ASN A 95 6.98 -9.14 2.42
N VAL A 96 8.14 -9.56 2.94
CA VAL A 96 8.65 -10.92 2.73
C VAL A 96 8.08 -11.93 3.72
N LEU A 97 7.42 -11.47 4.78
CA LEU A 97 7.03 -12.22 5.97
C LEU A 97 8.27 -12.82 6.68
N MET A 98 8.60 -12.33 7.86
CA MET A 98 9.84 -12.69 8.57
C MET A 98 10.04 -14.20 8.73
N GLU A 99 8.95 -14.96 8.98
CA GLU A 99 8.94 -16.41 9.13
C GLU A 99 8.96 -17.19 7.80
N ASN A 100 8.83 -16.51 6.66
CA ASN A 100 8.87 -17.18 5.37
C ASN A 100 10.28 -17.69 5.07
N THR A 101 10.40 -18.96 4.75
CA THR A 101 11.68 -19.65 4.48
C THR A 101 11.95 -19.87 2.98
N GLU A 102 11.07 -19.40 2.11
CA GLU A 102 11.17 -19.56 0.65
C GLU A 102 12.13 -18.55 0.01
N HIS A 103 13.32 -18.38 0.61
CA HIS A 103 14.32 -17.39 0.18
C HIS A 103 14.68 -17.51 -1.31
N GLU A 104 14.71 -18.75 -1.83
CA GLU A 104 15.03 -19.01 -3.22
C GLU A 104 14.00 -18.41 -4.19
N LYS A 105 12.71 -18.43 -3.84
CA LYS A 105 11.67 -17.80 -4.66
C LYS A 105 11.88 -16.29 -4.78
N LEU A 106 12.27 -15.65 -3.67
CA LEU A 106 12.56 -14.22 -3.67
C LEU A 106 13.82 -13.90 -4.49
N ARG A 107 14.91 -14.70 -4.34
CA ARG A 107 16.12 -14.53 -5.17
C ARG A 107 15.78 -14.59 -6.67
N GLN A 108 15.06 -15.65 -7.09
CA GLN A 108 14.64 -15.83 -8.48
C GLN A 108 13.74 -14.67 -8.97
N LEU A 109 12.87 -14.16 -8.10
CA LEU A 109 12.04 -13.00 -8.41
C LEU A 109 12.90 -11.76 -8.64
N ILE A 110 13.83 -11.45 -7.72
CA ILE A 110 14.74 -10.30 -7.85
C ILE A 110 15.62 -10.45 -9.11
N ASP A 111 16.13 -11.64 -9.38
CA ASP A 111 16.96 -11.90 -10.56
C ASP A 111 16.21 -11.73 -11.88
N ARG A 112 14.93 -12.11 -11.91
CA ARG A 112 14.09 -12.01 -13.11
C ARG A 112 13.58 -10.59 -13.33
N GLU A 113 13.11 -9.92 -12.28
CA GLU A 113 12.52 -8.58 -12.37
C GLU A 113 13.58 -7.49 -12.47
N ASP A 114 14.78 -7.76 -11.99
CA ASP A 114 15.99 -6.93 -12.05
C ASP A 114 15.73 -5.44 -11.73
N PRO A 115 15.12 -5.12 -10.54
CA PRO A 115 14.64 -3.79 -10.25
C PRO A 115 15.77 -2.79 -10.00
N ASP A 116 15.54 -1.52 -10.38
CA ASP A 116 16.45 -0.41 -10.08
C ASP A 116 16.40 -0.03 -8.61
N VAL A 117 15.20 -0.15 -8.00
CA VAL A 117 14.95 0.09 -6.57
C VAL A 117 14.24 -1.11 -5.97
N LEU A 118 14.82 -1.65 -4.90
CA LEU A 118 14.28 -2.77 -4.13
C LEU A 118 13.97 -2.30 -2.70
N PHE A 119 12.73 -2.52 -2.26
CA PHE A 119 12.30 -2.24 -0.89
C PHE A 119 11.66 -3.49 -0.29
N LEU A 120 12.30 -4.05 0.73
CA LEU A 120 11.84 -5.26 1.45
C LEU A 120 11.47 -4.90 2.88
N MET A 121 10.36 -5.44 3.35
CA MET A 121 9.81 -5.26 4.68
C MET A 121 9.71 -6.60 5.40
N GLU A 122 9.66 -6.58 6.72
CA GLU A 122 9.72 -7.74 7.61
C GLU A 122 11.00 -8.56 7.46
N THR A 123 12.11 -7.87 7.27
CA THR A 123 13.44 -8.51 7.10
C THR A 123 14.21 -8.58 8.42
N ASP A 124 14.76 -9.76 8.70
CA ASP A 124 15.70 -10.01 9.79
C ASP A 124 17.13 -10.25 9.26
N ALA A 125 18.03 -10.66 10.14
CA ALA A 125 19.40 -10.97 9.76
C ALA A 125 19.50 -12.21 8.84
N VAL A 126 18.54 -13.13 8.90
CA VAL A 126 18.48 -14.31 8.04
C VAL A 126 18.16 -13.90 6.62
N TRP A 127 17.15 -13.05 6.43
CA TRP A 127 16.80 -12.46 5.13
C TRP A 127 17.96 -11.64 4.53
N ALA A 128 18.62 -10.80 5.35
CA ALA A 128 19.77 -10.01 4.88
C ALA A 128 20.90 -10.91 4.37
N SER A 129 21.21 -11.98 5.10
CA SER A 129 22.21 -12.97 4.69
C SER A 129 21.79 -13.78 3.46
N ALA A 130 20.52 -14.18 3.39
CA ALA A 130 19.99 -14.94 2.26
C ALA A 130 20.03 -14.18 0.92
N LEU A 131 20.04 -12.85 0.97
CA LEU A 131 20.02 -11.97 -0.20
C LEU A 131 21.36 -11.29 -0.48
N GLU A 132 22.43 -11.67 0.20
CA GLU A 132 23.76 -11.03 0.08
C GLU A 132 24.23 -10.92 -1.38
N GLU A 133 24.06 -11.98 -2.18
CA GLU A 133 24.45 -12.03 -3.60
C GLU A 133 23.62 -11.03 -4.44
N GLN A 134 22.29 -10.97 -4.22
CA GLN A 134 21.42 -10.05 -4.92
C GLN A 134 21.73 -8.60 -4.53
N LEU A 135 21.91 -8.34 -3.24
CA LEU A 135 22.20 -7.01 -2.72
C LEU A 135 23.56 -6.46 -3.16
N ALA A 136 24.56 -7.33 -3.37
CA ALA A 136 25.88 -6.93 -3.86
C ALA A 136 25.86 -6.27 -5.27
N ARG A 137 24.74 -6.36 -6.00
CA ARG A 137 24.57 -5.75 -7.33
C ARG A 137 24.08 -4.31 -7.29
N TYR A 138 23.70 -3.82 -6.11
CA TYR A 138 23.19 -2.47 -5.92
C TYR A 138 24.29 -1.52 -5.43
N GLU A 139 24.26 -0.28 -5.92
CA GLU A 139 25.26 0.74 -5.56
C GLU A 139 25.08 1.21 -4.11
N THR A 140 23.82 1.36 -3.68
CA THR A 140 23.49 1.78 -2.32
C THR A 140 22.58 0.74 -1.67
N VAL A 141 22.96 0.27 -0.48
CA VAL A 141 22.16 -0.66 0.33
C VAL A 141 22.03 -0.12 1.75
N VAL A 142 20.79 0.03 2.21
CA VAL A 142 20.45 0.38 3.59
C VAL A 142 19.85 -0.86 4.26
N LEU A 143 20.53 -1.37 5.28
CA LEU A 143 20.12 -2.54 6.05
C LEU A 143 19.67 -2.11 7.44
N HIS A 144 18.44 -2.43 7.79
CA HIS A 144 17.90 -2.25 9.13
C HIS A 144 17.11 -3.50 9.54
N PRO A 145 17.80 -4.68 9.68
CA PRO A 145 17.13 -5.93 10.04
C PRO A 145 16.67 -5.89 11.50
N LEU A 146 15.42 -6.30 11.75
CA LEU A 146 14.84 -6.36 13.09
C LEU A 146 14.14 -7.71 13.29
N VAL A 147 13.93 -8.08 14.57
CA VAL A 147 13.24 -9.34 14.94
C VAL A 147 11.80 -9.11 15.40
N ASN A 148 11.24 -7.95 15.07
CA ASN A 148 9.91 -7.51 15.50
C ASN A 148 8.93 -7.25 14.33
N HIS A 149 9.19 -7.84 13.15
CA HIS A 149 8.45 -7.65 11.89
C HIS A 149 8.58 -6.27 11.23
N TYR A 150 9.37 -5.33 11.80
CA TYR A 150 9.56 -4.00 11.19
C TYR A 150 10.93 -3.79 10.55
N GLY A 151 11.74 -4.85 10.45
CA GLY A 151 13.00 -4.77 9.75
C GLY A 151 12.82 -4.47 8.26
N ILE A 152 13.73 -3.68 7.70
CA ILE A 152 13.70 -3.26 6.30
C ILE A 152 15.05 -3.42 5.61
N ILE A 153 14.99 -3.68 4.32
CA ILE A 153 16.13 -3.60 3.40
C ILE A 153 15.72 -2.69 2.25
N PHE A 154 16.52 -1.68 2.00
CA PHE A 154 16.40 -0.84 0.81
C PHE A 154 17.68 -0.97 -0.01
N ALA A 155 17.55 -1.13 -1.32
CA ALA A 155 18.69 -1.19 -2.22
C ALA A 155 18.35 -0.47 -3.53
N THR A 156 19.33 0.26 -4.08
CA THR A 156 19.15 0.96 -5.36
C THR A 156 20.44 0.93 -6.19
N ARG A 157 20.26 0.78 -7.51
CA ARG A 157 21.32 0.94 -8.51
C ARG A 157 21.47 2.38 -8.96
N LEU A 158 20.44 3.20 -8.69
CA LEU A 158 20.48 4.60 -9.02
C LEU A 158 21.44 5.32 -8.07
N PRO A 159 22.20 6.31 -8.55
CA PRO A 159 22.99 7.15 -7.66
C PRO A 159 22.08 7.79 -6.60
N ALA A 160 22.43 7.64 -5.34
CA ALA A 160 21.70 8.20 -4.21
C ALA A 160 22.49 9.35 -3.59
N ARG A 161 21.89 10.53 -3.54
CA ARG A 161 22.46 11.67 -2.78
C ARG A 161 22.31 11.46 -1.28
N GLN A 162 21.20 10.83 -0.90
CA GLN A 162 20.88 10.45 0.48
C GLN A 162 20.07 9.15 0.43
N ALA A 163 20.37 8.22 1.33
CA ALA A 163 19.57 7.05 1.60
C ALA A 163 19.76 6.66 3.06
N GLU A 164 18.70 6.76 3.83
CA GLU A 164 18.76 6.50 5.27
C GLU A 164 17.45 5.95 5.83
N THR A 165 17.56 5.38 7.02
CA THR A 165 16.42 4.99 7.84
C THR A 165 16.15 6.06 8.88
N VAL A 166 14.89 6.51 8.96
CA VAL A 166 14.41 7.47 9.97
C VAL A 166 13.19 6.91 10.70
N PHE A 167 12.89 7.47 11.88
CA PHE A 167 11.72 7.14 12.67
C PHE A 167 10.77 8.33 12.72
N LEU A 168 9.62 8.21 12.08
CA LEU A 168 8.69 9.32 11.92
C LEU A 168 7.65 9.41 13.05
N SER A 169 7.37 8.33 13.79
CA SER A 169 6.37 8.32 14.86
C SER A 169 6.89 7.77 16.18
N ASP A 170 7.45 6.59 16.15
CA ASP A 170 8.05 5.88 17.28
C ASP A 170 9.44 5.37 16.86
N ASP A 171 10.15 4.70 17.76
CA ASP A 171 11.50 4.17 17.55
C ASP A 171 11.52 2.69 17.09
N GLU A 172 10.36 2.13 16.76
CA GLU A 172 10.26 0.72 16.38
C GLU A 172 9.89 0.49 14.90
N THR A 173 9.26 1.49 14.25
CA THR A 173 8.81 1.41 12.86
C THR A 173 9.63 2.31 11.94
N PRO A 174 10.70 1.76 11.34
CA PRO A 174 11.57 2.53 10.46
C PRO A 174 10.88 2.95 9.16
N THR A 175 11.29 4.08 8.64
CA THR A 175 10.91 4.61 7.32
C THR A 175 12.18 4.81 6.51
N VAL A 176 12.21 4.39 5.25
CA VAL A 176 13.31 4.71 4.34
C VAL A 176 13.04 6.05 3.67
N LEU A 177 14.03 6.91 3.67
CA LEU A 177 14.07 8.13 2.88
C LEU A 177 15.27 8.09 1.95
N ALA A 178 15.05 8.28 0.65
CA ALA A 178 16.15 8.32 -0.31
C ALA A 178 15.91 9.39 -1.38
N GLU A 179 16.95 10.18 -1.67
CA GLU A 179 17.01 11.08 -2.81
C GLU A 179 17.80 10.40 -3.93
N LEU A 180 17.13 10.08 -5.03
CA LEU A 180 17.65 9.25 -6.11
C LEU A 180 17.75 10.04 -7.40
N GLU A 181 18.83 9.81 -8.14
CA GLU A 181 19.03 10.35 -9.49
C GLU A 181 18.53 9.33 -10.52
N GLY A 182 17.31 9.53 -11.02
CA GLY A 182 16.79 8.75 -12.12
C GLY A 182 17.35 9.22 -13.48
N PRO A 183 17.14 8.43 -14.55
CA PRO A 183 17.67 8.76 -15.88
C PRO A 183 17.22 10.12 -16.43
N SER A 184 15.97 10.54 -16.12
CA SER A 184 15.39 11.81 -16.61
C SER A 184 15.29 12.89 -15.54
N GLY A 185 15.76 12.64 -14.33
CA GLY A 185 15.73 13.60 -13.22
C GLY A 185 15.71 12.95 -11.85
N ALA A 186 15.95 13.77 -10.83
CA ALA A 186 15.93 13.32 -9.45
C ALA A 186 14.50 13.16 -8.93
N PHE A 187 14.31 12.22 -8.02
CA PHE A 187 13.06 12.01 -7.28
C PHE A 187 13.34 11.56 -5.85
N PHE A 188 12.36 11.70 -5.00
CA PHE A 188 12.44 11.30 -3.60
C PHE A 188 11.63 10.03 -3.35
N PHE A 189 12.24 9.01 -2.74
CA PHE A 189 11.61 7.75 -2.38
C PHE A 189 11.31 7.72 -0.89
N VAL A 190 10.08 7.31 -0.53
CA VAL A 190 9.61 7.12 0.84
C VAL A 190 9.11 5.68 0.99
N GLY A 191 9.87 4.85 1.69
CA GLY A 191 9.51 3.46 1.99
C GLY A 191 8.86 3.33 3.37
N LEU A 192 7.62 2.85 3.44
CA LEU A 192 6.82 2.79 4.66
C LEU A 192 6.40 1.37 5.02
N HIS A 193 6.52 1.05 6.32
CA HIS A 193 5.91 -0.13 6.94
C HIS A 193 5.42 0.20 8.35
N PRO A 194 4.31 0.94 8.50
CA PRO A 194 3.74 1.28 9.80
C PRO A 194 2.97 0.10 10.43
N ARG A 195 2.62 0.23 11.73
CA ARG A 195 1.95 -0.82 12.50
C ARG A 195 0.55 -1.16 11.98
N PRO A 196 0.14 -2.47 11.99
CA PRO A 196 -1.22 -2.88 11.64
C PRO A 196 -2.22 -2.52 12.76
N PRO A 197 -3.51 -2.33 12.42
CA PRO A 197 -4.60 -2.16 13.37
C PRO A 197 -5.07 -3.52 13.90
N VAL A 198 -4.36 -4.06 14.88
CA VAL A 198 -4.65 -5.38 15.50
C VAL A 198 -4.98 -5.22 16.99
N PRO A 199 -5.62 -6.20 17.65
CA PRO A 199 -5.89 -6.15 19.08
C PRO A 199 -4.67 -5.76 19.90
N GLY A 200 -4.78 -4.66 20.67
CA GLY A 200 -3.70 -4.09 21.46
C GLY A 200 -2.88 -3.00 20.73
N ASN A 201 -3.08 -2.80 19.43
CA ASN A 201 -2.44 -1.75 18.63
C ASN A 201 -3.47 -0.78 18.06
N ASP A 202 -3.68 0.34 18.74
CA ASP A 202 -4.42 1.46 18.18
C ASP A 202 -3.59 2.17 17.11
N THR A 203 -4.25 2.89 16.19
CA THR A 203 -3.60 3.39 14.97
C THR A 203 -2.94 4.76 15.12
N GLU A 204 -2.83 5.32 16.31
CA GLU A 204 -2.29 6.67 16.53
C GLU A 204 -0.84 6.82 16.02
N ALA A 205 0.04 5.87 16.34
CA ALA A 205 1.42 5.88 15.88
C ALA A 205 1.51 5.67 14.36
N ARG A 206 0.73 4.73 13.82
CA ARG A 206 0.60 4.48 12.38
C ARG A 206 0.14 5.73 11.64
N ASP A 207 -0.98 6.31 12.06
CA ASP A 207 -1.58 7.48 11.42
C ASP A 207 -0.64 8.70 11.50
N ALA A 208 0.14 8.82 12.60
CA ALA A 208 1.16 9.86 12.74
C ALA A 208 2.34 9.64 11.78
N GLN A 209 2.84 8.40 11.63
CA GLN A 209 3.90 8.05 10.69
C GLN A 209 3.48 8.35 9.25
N ILE A 210 2.31 7.86 8.83
CA ILE A 210 1.73 8.08 7.50
C ILE A 210 1.56 9.58 7.22
N LYS A 211 1.01 10.34 8.18
CA LYS A 211 0.86 11.79 8.04
C LYS A 211 2.18 12.52 7.89
N ARG A 212 3.18 12.17 8.72
CA ARG A 212 4.50 12.82 8.66
C ARG A 212 5.22 12.49 7.35
N ALA A 213 5.09 11.25 6.87
CA ALA A 213 5.60 10.85 5.56
C ALA A 213 4.94 11.65 4.41
N ALA A 214 3.61 11.84 4.45
CA ALA A 214 2.92 12.67 3.46
C ALA A 214 3.44 14.12 3.44
N LEU A 215 3.66 14.72 4.63
CA LEU A 215 4.16 16.08 4.75
C LEU A 215 5.63 16.26 4.31
N LEU A 216 6.38 15.18 4.08
CA LEU A 216 7.71 15.28 3.47
C LEU A 216 7.64 15.72 2.01
N ALA A 217 6.57 15.36 1.30
CA ALA A 217 6.37 15.79 -0.09
C ALA A 217 6.29 17.32 -0.23
N ASP A 218 5.70 18.02 0.75
CA ASP A 218 5.64 19.49 0.76
C ASP A 218 6.99 20.15 1.07
N ARG A 219 7.96 19.38 1.58
CA ARG A 219 9.26 19.89 2.02
C ARG A 219 10.39 19.69 1.02
N THR A 220 10.13 18.93 -0.03
CA THR A 220 11.07 18.70 -1.13
C THR A 220 10.55 19.35 -2.40
N TYR A 221 11.46 19.80 -3.26
CA TYR A 221 11.15 20.27 -4.61
C TYR A 221 11.16 19.13 -5.64
N LEU A 222 11.48 17.92 -5.19
CA LEU A 222 11.53 16.75 -6.03
C LEU A 222 10.17 16.05 -6.06
N PRO A 223 9.80 15.44 -7.19
CA PRO A 223 8.67 14.53 -7.22
C PRO A 223 8.90 13.34 -6.28
N VAL A 224 7.83 12.85 -5.65
CA VAL A 224 7.91 11.85 -4.58
C VAL A 224 7.19 10.57 -4.96
N VAL A 225 7.87 9.44 -4.76
CA VAL A 225 7.30 8.09 -4.73
C VAL A 225 7.17 7.65 -3.28
N ALA A 226 5.96 7.27 -2.85
CA ALA A 226 5.77 6.58 -1.58
C ALA A 226 5.28 5.15 -1.84
N MET A 227 5.98 4.15 -1.29
CA MET A 227 5.69 2.74 -1.55
C MET A 227 5.93 1.89 -0.30
N GLY A 228 5.18 0.79 -0.17
CA GLY A 228 5.33 -0.18 0.91
C GLY A 228 4.02 -0.73 1.43
N ASP A 229 4.09 -1.56 2.45
CA ASP A 229 2.94 -2.03 3.21
C ASP A 229 2.52 -0.96 4.22
N PHE A 230 1.43 -0.27 3.93
CA PHE A 230 0.89 0.78 4.81
C PHE A 230 0.07 0.23 5.97
N ASN A 231 -0.15 -1.09 6.00
CA ASN A 231 -1.05 -1.73 6.96
C ASN A 231 -2.42 -1.03 7.06
N ASP A 232 -2.85 -0.47 5.93
CA ASP A 232 -4.13 0.19 5.77
C ASP A 232 -4.65 0.05 4.32
N VAL A 233 -5.95 -0.02 4.15
CA VAL A 233 -6.55 -0.17 2.83
C VAL A 233 -6.61 1.15 2.07
N ALA A 234 -6.56 1.05 0.74
CA ALA A 234 -6.53 2.20 -0.16
C ALA A 234 -7.67 3.21 0.03
N TRP A 235 -8.84 2.75 0.45
CA TRP A 235 -10.04 3.57 0.67
C TRP A 235 -10.24 4.01 2.13
N SER A 236 -9.25 3.85 2.99
CA SER A 236 -9.32 4.28 4.39
C SER A 236 -9.29 5.80 4.51
N TRP A 237 -9.71 6.29 5.68
CA TRP A 237 -9.57 7.71 6.00
C TRP A 237 -8.11 8.17 6.00
N THR A 238 -7.19 7.33 6.50
CA THR A 238 -5.76 7.65 6.57
C THR A 238 -5.14 7.71 5.18
N ALA A 239 -5.50 6.77 4.28
CA ALA A 239 -5.04 6.77 2.90
C ALA A 239 -5.52 8.00 2.11
N GLU A 240 -6.79 8.42 2.31
CA GLU A 240 -7.30 9.67 1.73
C GLU A 240 -6.52 10.88 2.23
N ARG A 241 -6.26 10.96 3.56
CA ARG A 241 -5.47 12.05 4.14
C ARG A 241 -4.03 12.06 3.68
N PHE A 242 -3.42 10.90 3.49
CA PHE A 242 -2.08 10.81 2.91
C PHE A 242 -2.02 11.49 1.54
N LYS A 243 -2.99 11.19 0.67
CA LYS A 243 -3.08 11.80 -0.65
C LYS A 243 -3.29 13.31 -0.57
N GLU A 244 -4.21 13.77 0.30
CA GLU A 244 -4.51 15.18 0.48
C GLU A 244 -3.31 15.99 1.00
N TYR A 245 -2.57 15.48 2.00
CA TYR A 245 -1.46 16.19 2.63
C TYR A 245 -0.23 16.31 1.75
N GLY A 246 0.06 15.33 0.91
CA GLY A 246 1.27 15.33 0.08
C GLY A 246 0.99 15.52 -1.41
N GLY A 247 -0.26 15.80 -1.82
CA GLY A 247 -0.59 15.91 -3.24
C GLY A 247 -0.44 14.59 -4.01
N PHE A 248 -0.53 13.47 -3.32
CA PHE A 248 -0.33 12.13 -3.89
C PHE A 248 -1.53 11.64 -4.70
N ARG A 249 -1.26 10.84 -5.71
CA ARG A 249 -2.22 10.14 -6.57
C ARG A 249 -2.02 8.65 -6.47
N ASP A 250 -3.13 7.90 -6.48
CA ASP A 250 -3.15 6.44 -6.39
C ASP A 250 -3.34 5.82 -7.78
N PRO A 251 -2.39 4.99 -8.26
CA PRO A 251 -2.49 4.35 -9.58
C PRO A 251 -3.65 3.36 -9.73
N ARG A 252 -4.21 2.85 -8.63
CA ARG A 252 -5.31 1.87 -8.64
C ARG A 252 -6.67 2.52 -8.91
N VAL A 253 -6.82 3.82 -8.65
CA VAL A 253 -8.07 4.54 -8.92
C VAL A 253 -8.42 4.43 -10.40
N GLY A 254 -9.62 3.90 -10.68
CA GLY A 254 -10.10 3.64 -12.04
C GLY A 254 -9.50 2.40 -12.73
N ARG A 255 -8.71 1.55 -12.02
CA ARG A 255 -8.07 0.36 -12.62
C ARG A 255 -8.34 -0.94 -11.88
N GLY A 256 -8.68 -0.88 -10.61
CA GLY A 256 -8.91 -2.06 -9.80
C GLY A 256 -8.19 -1.99 -8.46
N MET A 257 -8.57 -2.86 -7.54
CA MET A 257 -8.08 -2.83 -6.16
C MET A 257 -6.63 -3.33 -6.03
N LEU A 258 -6.16 -4.22 -6.91
CA LEU A 258 -4.86 -4.92 -6.81
C LEU A 258 -4.58 -5.42 -5.38
N PRO A 259 -5.43 -6.30 -4.82
CA PRO A 259 -5.27 -6.75 -3.44
C PRO A 259 -3.98 -7.56 -3.28
N SER A 260 -3.15 -7.17 -2.32
CA SER A 260 -1.82 -7.75 -2.07
C SER A 260 -1.77 -8.67 -0.86
N PHE A 261 -2.61 -8.46 0.14
CA PHE A 261 -2.74 -9.23 1.38
C PHE A 261 -4.18 -9.74 1.53
N ASP A 262 -4.50 -10.92 2.03
CA ASP A 262 -3.66 -12.06 2.37
C ASP A 262 -3.48 -12.93 1.12
N ALA A 263 -2.25 -13.18 0.72
CA ALA A 263 -1.93 -13.98 -0.46
C ALA A 263 -2.35 -15.43 -0.30
N ASN A 264 -2.43 -15.96 0.94
CA ASN A 264 -2.84 -17.31 1.27
C ASN A 264 -4.37 -17.48 1.28
N SER A 265 -5.13 -16.38 1.24
CA SER A 265 -6.58 -16.38 1.19
C SER A 265 -7.09 -15.94 -0.18
N TRP A 266 -8.15 -16.57 -0.70
CA TRP A 266 -8.84 -16.06 -1.89
C TRP A 266 -9.99 -15.11 -1.53
N LEU A 267 -10.48 -15.17 -0.28
CA LEU A 267 -11.62 -14.40 0.19
C LEU A 267 -11.19 -13.13 0.95
N MET A 268 -10.18 -13.25 1.83
CA MET A 268 -9.72 -12.18 2.71
C MET A 268 -8.50 -11.48 2.09
N ARG A 269 -8.67 -10.86 0.92
CA ARG A 269 -7.61 -10.13 0.21
C ARG A 269 -7.88 -8.65 0.22
N PHE A 270 -6.88 -7.87 0.69
CA PHE A 270 -6.96 -6.43 0.85
C PHE A 270 -5.79 -5.71 0.16
N PRO A 271 -6.00 -4.51 -0.41
CA PRO A 271 -4.94 -3.71 -1.02
C PRO A 271 -4.25 -2.85 0.03
N ILE A 272 -3.28 -3.40 0.75
CA ILE A 272 -2.53 -2.71 1.81
C ILE A 272 -1.11 -2.35 1.41
N ASP A 273 -0.53 -3.02 0.41
CA ASP A 273 0.70 -2.60 -0.22
C ASP A 273 0.39 -1.46 -1.21
N GLN A 274 0.86 -0.27 -0.88
CA GLN A 274 0.49 0.97 -1.53
C GLN A 274 1.60 1.44 -2.48
N LEU A 275 1.19 2.18 -3.51
CA LEU A 275 2.03 3.05 -4.31
C LEU A 275 1.32 4.39 -4.46
N TYR A 276 2.03 5.46 -4.19
CA TYR A 276 1.54 6.81 -4.40
C TYR A 276 2.61 7.65 -5.09
N LEU A 277 2.19 8.48 -6.04
CA LEU A 277 3.06 9.35 -6.83
C LEU A 277 2.58 10.79 -6.71
N THR A 278 3.51 11.73 -6.56
CA THR A 278 3.20 13.16 -6.71
C THR A 278 3.29 13.59 -8.18
N GLU A 279 3.00 14.83 -8.46
CA GLU A 279 3.24 15.46 -9.76
C GLU A 279 4.73 15.41 -10.13
N GLY A 280 5.05 15.36 -11.44
CA GLY A 280 6.42 15.19 -11.94
C GLY A 280 6.85 13.73 -12.07
N LEU A 281 5.96 12.78 -11.81
CA LEU A 281 6.19 11.35 -12.05
C LEU A 281 5.10 10.77 -12.94
N ASP A 282 5.53 10.12 -14.00
CA ASP A 282 4.69 9.33 -14.90
C ASP A 282 4.69 7.86 -14.47
N LEU A 283 3.52 7.23 -14.54
CA LEU A 283 3.35 5.82 -14.28
C LEU A 283 3.35 5.03 -15.58
N VAL A 284 4.31 4.13 -15.77
CA VAL A 284 4.37 3.22 -16.91
C VAL A 284 3.55 1.97 -16.63
N SER A 285 3.74 1.33 -15.48
CA SER A 285 2.93 0.21 -15.00
C SER A 285 2.92 0.11 -13.48
N PHE A 286 1.88 -0.58 -12.94
CA PHE A 286 1.82 -1.01 -11.55
C PHE A 286 1.14 -2.38 -11.47
N ASP A 287 1.89 -3.39 -11.06
CA ASP A 287 1.52 -4.78 -11.16
C ASP A 287 1.72 -5.53 -9.84
N ARG A 288 0.83 -6.47 -9.60
CA ARG A 288 0.99 -7.48 -8.56
C ARG A 288 1.63 -8.73 -9.19
N LEU A 289 2.75 -9.17 -8.62
CA LEU A 289 3.48 -10.33 -9.12
C LEU A 289 3.03 -11.65 -8.48
N GLU A 290 3.70 -12.75 -8.79
CA GLU A 290 3.39 -14.06 -8.26
C GLU A 290 3.74 -14.22 -6.79
N HIS A 291 3.10 -15.19 -6.15
CA HIS A 291 3.27 -15.51 -4.74
C HIS A 291 4.63 -16.18 -4.46
N ILE A 292 5.36 -15.65 -3.46
CA ILE A 292 6.71 -16.09 -3.09
C ILE A 292 6.79 -16.82 -1.74
N GLY A 293 5.66 -17.20 -1.15
CA GLY A 293 5.60 -17.85 0.17
C GLY A 293 5.24 -16.88 1.30
N SER A 294 5.25 -15.56 1.07
CA SER A 294 4.75 -14.55 2.00
C SER A 294 3.22 -14.54 2.03
N ASP A 295 2.62 -13.98 3.05
CA ASP A 295 1.20 -13.63 3.07
C ASP A 295 0.90 -12.35 2.26
N HIS A 296 1.96 -11.69 1.72
CA HIS A 296 1.84 -10.61 0.76
C HIS A 296 2.28 -11.04 -0.64
N PHE A 297 1.63 -10.46 -1.67
CA PHE A 297 2.13 -10.51 -3.03
C PHE A 297 3.12 -9.37 -3.27
N PRO A 298 4.24 -9.64 -3.98
CA PRO A 298 5.15 -8.60 -4.43
C PRO A 298 4.46 -7.58 -5.34
N MET A 299 4.80 -6.30 -5.17
CA MET A 299 4.28 -5.20 -5.99
C MET A 299 5.40 -4.57 -6.79
N LYS A 300 5.22 -4.49 -8.11
CA LYS A 300 6.16 -3.87 -9.04
C LYS A 300 5.55 -2.61 -9.65
N ALA A 301 6.30 -1.54 -9.63
CA ALA A 301 5.98 -0.31 -10.36
C ALA A 301 7.08 0.01 -11.36
N VAL A 302 6.71 0.60 -12.49
CA VAL A 302 7.64 1.23 -13.43
C VAL A 302 7.19 2.67 -13.59
N ILE A 303 8.10 3.59 -13.34
CA ILE A 303 7.86 5.04 -13.41
C ILE A 303 8.86 5.70 -14.36
N ALA A 304 8.59 6.93 -14.77
CA ALA A 304 9.55 7.84 -15.37
C ALA A 304 9.42 9.21 -14.70
N VAL A 305 10.53 9.94 -14.57
CA VAL A 305 10.48 11.32 -14.11
C VAL A 305 10.07 12.18 -15.31
N SER A 306 8.94 12.90 -15.18
CA SER A 306 8.50 13.81 -16.23
C SER A 306 9.47 15.00 -16.30
N PRO A 307 9.96 15.39 -17.50
CA PRO A 307 10.69 16.65 -17.63
C PRO A 307 9.79 17.78 -17.14
N GLY A 308 10.27 18.54 -16.15
CA GLY A 308 9.56 19.70 -15.64
C GLY A 308 9.21 20.64 -16.79
N GLU A 309 7.95 21.10 -16.87
CA GLU A 309 7.52 22.14 -17.81
C GLU A 309 8.24 23.47 -17.51
#